data_d62fb8f6b35547a1eb80cf88f540d470
#
_entry.id   d62fb8f6b35547a1eb80cf88f540d470
#
_cell.length_a   1.000
_cell.length_b   1.000
_cell.length_c   1.000
_cell.angle_alpha   90.00
_cell.angle_beta   90.00
_cell.angle_gamma   90.00
#
_symmetry.space_group_name_H-M   'P 1'
#
loop_
_entity.id
_entity.type
_entity.pdbx_description
1 polymer ?
#
loop_
_entity_poly.entity_id
_entity_poly.type
_entity_poly.pdbx_seq_one_letter_code
_entity_poly.pdbx_strand_id
1 'polypeptide(L)'
;MLLRHCKIKYLCPLDIAIEKMRDIREFHLFSGIGGGIYGGHILKHICCGGVEIDPYCQKVLKQKQADGWMNPFPIYDDIRTLNGEQFRGTFDVLCGGFPCQAFSHAARGKNIEEKNLWSDMFRFIIESEAPVVFGENVTLRAIKTAAHDLEQIGYSIQYCKLSCGDLGADHRRDRYWLLAIKDKKVFARISAHLDSLPKIQMNCWALPLVEMGDSVRISNRRMQLKAVGNAQSPIAAACAFRILARRHQRKMDIATNVSKVELESIYSFKETWISKTYGSTLGYVHTPTTMANYSAPSMMKHLGCRNFVKVFGRPTPENAEYLMGLPQGASTSEPLSARNMEIWEMEVYNGTK
;
A
#
# COMPACT_ATOMS: atom_id res chain seq x y z
N MET A 1 25.49 39.87 31.05
CA MET A 1 26.14 38.55 30.86
C MET A 1 25.12 37.48 31.20
N LEU A 2 24.29 37.05 30.23
CA LEU A 2 23.17 36.13 30.41
C LEU A 2 23.60 34.74 29.92
N LEU A 3 23.83 33.86 30.88
CA LEU A 3 24.08 32.44 30.62
C LEU A 3 22.79 31.78 30.11
N ARG A 4 22.73 31.46 28.83
CA ARG A 4 21.70 30.60 28.26
C ARG A 4 21.95 29.17 28.74
N HIS A 5 21.11 28.67 29.65
CA HIS A 5 21.08 27.28 30.06
C HIS A 5 20.52 26.45 28.91
N CYS A 6 21.40 25.77 28.21
CA CYS A 6 21.02 24.70 27.27
C CYS A 6 20.56 23.50 28.13
N LYS A 7 19.25 23.33 28.30
CA LYS A 7 18.70 22.13 28.95
C LYS A 7 18.80 20.96 27.97
N ILE A 8 19.93 20.25 27.99
CA ILE A 8 20.00 18.89 27.43
C ILE A 8 19.12 18.02 28.33
N LYS A 9 17.91 17.69 27.86
CA LYS A 9 17.08 16.66 28.49
C LYS A 9 17.78 15.32 28.27
N TYR A 10 18.50 14.83 29.25
CA TYR A 10 18.89 13.41 29.30
C TYR A 10 17.59 12.62 29.52
N LEU A 11 17.14 11.90 28.47
CA LEU A 11 16.05 10.94 28.61
C LEU A 11 16.53 9.84 29.57
N CYS A 12 15.69 9.50 30.54
CA CYS A 12 15.93 8.38 31.43
C CYS A 12 16.05 7.09 30.59
N PRO A 13 16.88 6.11 30.97
CA PRO A 13 16.93 4.81 30.30
C PRO A 13 15.56 4.15 30.15
N LEU A 14 14.63 4.40 31.06
CA LEU A 14 13.25 3.96 31.02
C LEU A 14 12.46 4.66 29.90
N ASP A 15 12.66 5.98 29.72
CA ASP A 15 12.01 6.76 28.65
C ASP A 15 12.51 6.29 27.28
N ILE A 16 13.80 5.96 27.16
CA ILE A 16 14.38 5.39 25.94
C ILE A 16 13.83 3.98 25.67
N ALA A 17 13.61 3.17 26.72
CA ALA A 17 13.02 1.84 26.57
C ALA A 17 11.54 1.91 26.17
N ILE A 18 10.76 2.84 26.76
CA ILE A 18 9.35 3.10 26.42
C ILE A 18 9.22 3.63 25.00
N GLU A 19 10.10 4.55 24.59
CA GLU A 19 10.11 5.09 23.23
C GLU A 19 10.47 4.03 22.18
N LYS A 20 11.34 3.07 22.52
CA LYS A 20 11.66 1.90 21.67
C LYS A 20 10.50 0.91 21.53
N MET A 21 9.62 0.84 22.51
CA MET A 21 8.46 -0.08 22.52
C MET A 21 7.18 0.55 21.94
N ARG A 22 7.23 1.81 21.56
CA ARG A 22 6.05 2.49 20.99
C ARG A 22 5.77 1.97 19.58
N ASP A 23 4.52 1.63 19.32
CA ASP A 23 4.03 1.22 18.01
C ASP A 23 4.36 2.26 16.93
N ILE A 24 4.69 1.78 15.73
CA ILE A 24 4.88 2.63 14.56
C ILE A 24 3.50 3.06 14.04
N ARG A 25 3.26 4.37 14.00
CA ARG A 25 1.98 4.95 13.60
C ARG A 25 2.04 5.48 12.17
N GLU A 26 1.07 5.09 11.37
CA GLU A 26 0.93 5.53 9.98
C GLU A 26 -0.29 6.43 9.80
N PHE A 27 -0.13 7.50 9.04
CA PHE A 27 -1.23 8.34 8.56
C PHE A 27 -1.33 8.18 7.04
N HIS A 28 -2.50 7.80 6.55
CA HIS A 28 -2.69 7.42 5.15
C HIS A 28 -3.46 8.48 4.36
N LEU A 29 -2.83 9.08 3.36
CA LEU A 29 -3.47 9.93 2.36
C LEU A 29 -3.94 9.08 1.18
N PHE A 30 -5.07 9.43 0.58
CA PHE A 30 -5.67 8.70 -0.56
C PHE A 30 -5.89 7.22 -0.22
N SER A 31 -6.51 6.99 0.93
CA SER A 31 -6.57 5.66 1.57
C SER A 31 -7.26 4.58 0.74
N GLY A 32 -8.17 4.97 -0.19
CA GLY A 32 -8.98 4.03 -0.95
C GLY A 32 -9.76 3.08 0.00
N ILE A 33 -9.75 1.81 -0.33
CA ILE A 33 -10.29 0.75 0.54
C ILE A 33 -9.27 0.21 1.54
N GLY A 34 -8.16 0.92 1.76
CA GLY A 34 -7.17 0.56 2.77
C GLY A 34 -6.05 -0.37 2.29
N GLY A 35 -5.77 -0.50 0.99
CA GLY A 35 -4.70 -1.37 0.50
C GLY A 35 -3.34 -1.06 1.13
N GLY A 36 -2.97 0.22 1.28
CA GLY A 36 -1.77 0.65 2.01
C GLY A 36 -1.87 0.37 3.51
N ILE A 37 -3.04 0.55 4.11
CA ILE A 37 -3.28 0.27 5.54
C ILE A 37 -3.07 -1.23 5.84
N TYR A 38 -3.59 -2.12 4.99
CA TYR A 38 -3.28 -3.55 5.10
C TYR A 38 -1.78 -3.84 4.90
N GLY A 39 -1.08 -3.06 4.05
CA GLY A 39 0.38 -3.12 3.93
C GLY A 39 1.09 -2.75 5.24
N GLY A 40 0.66 -1.68 5.90
CA GLY A 40 1.12 -1.30 7.24
C GLY A 40 0.80 -2.37 8.28
N HIS A 41 -0.38 -2.99 8.21
CA HIS A 41 -0.75 -4.10 9.10
C HIS A 41 0.20 -5.31 8.95
N ILE A 42 0.63 -5.64 7.72
CA ILE A 42 1.68 -6.65 7.49
C ILE A 42 3.00 -6.25 8.18
N LEU A 43 3.30 -4.98 8.26
CA LEU A 43 4.48 -4.46 8.96
C LEU A 43 4.26 -4.29 10.46
N LYS A 44 3.10 -4.69 10.99
CA LYS A 44 2.70 -4.48 12.40
C LYS A 44 2.73 -2.99 12.79
N HIS A 45 2.43 -2.12 11.83
CA HIS A 45 2.20 -0.70 12.06
C HIS A 45 0.73 -0.44 12.39
N ILE A 46 0.45 0.66 13.07
CA ILE A 46 -0.91 1.06 13.46
C ILE A 46 -1.35 2.26 12.61
N CYS A 47 -2.46 2.15 11.91
CA CYS A 47 -3.08 3.29 11.23
C CYS A 47 -3.68 4.23 12.29
N CYS A 48 -3.28 5.50 12.29
CA CYS A 48 -3.78 6.53 13.22
C CYS A 48 -4.65 7.60 12.55
N GLY A 49 -4.82 7.55 11.24
CA GLY A 49 -5.70 8.44 10.48
C GLY A 49 -5.66 8.15 8.99
N GLY A 50 -6.74 8.49 8.31
CA GLY A 50 -6.85 8.33 6.86
C GLY A 50 -7.56 9.49 6.19
N VAL A 51 -7.19 9.81 4.95
CA VAL A 51 -7.89 10.78 4.10
C VAL A 51 -8.38 10.07 2.86
N GLU A 52 -9.69 10.15 2.57
CA GLU A 52 -10.31 9.51 1.42
C GLU A 52 -11.54 10.30 0.95
N ILE A 53 -11.54 10.73 -0.31
CA ILE A 53 -12.60 11.57 -0.87
C ILE A 53 -13.79 10.75 -1.41
N ASP A 54 -13.57 9.50 -1.83
CA ASP A 54 -14.64 8.67 -2.39
C ASP A 54 -15.56 8.16 -1.27
N PRO A 55 -16.85 8.56 -1.23
CA PRO A 55 -17.77 8.17 -0.16
C PRO A 55 -17.95 6.65 -0.03
N TYR A 56 -17.82 5.92 -1.13
CA TYR A 56 -17.88 4.45 -1.10
C TYR A 56 -16.68 3.87 -0.35
N CYS A 57 -15.47 4.35 -0.66
CA CYS A 57 -14.25 3.91 0.03
C CYS A 57 -14.29 4.27 1.52
N GLN A 58 -14.78 5.46 1.88
CA GLN A 58 -14.99 5.83 3.30
C GLN A 58 -15.95 4.87 4.01
N LYS A 59 -17.07 4.51 3.35
CA LYS A 59 -18.03 3.54 3.90
C LYS A 59 -17.37 2.17 4.13
N VAL A 60 -16.55 1.72 3.16
CA VAL A 60 -15.78 0.47 3.29
C VAL A 60 -14.82 0.54 4.48
N LEU A 61 -14.01 1.59 4.59
CA LEU A 61 -13.06 1.75 5.70
C LEU A 61 -13.76 1.75 7.07
N LYS A 62 -14.88 2.48 7.21
CA LYS A 62 -15.69 2.50 8.43
C LYS A 62 -16.23 1.11 8.77
N GLN A 63 -16.69 0.37 7.76
CA GLN A 63 -17.18 -0.99 7.97
C GLN A 63 -16.05 -1.93 8.40
N LYS A 64 -14.86 -1.84 7.80
CA LYS A 64 -13.71 -2.68 8.19
C LYS A 64 -13.18 -2.38 9.59
N GLN A 65 -13.31 -1.15 10.06
CA GLN A 65 -13.09 -0.83 11.47
C GLN A 65 -14.16 -1.47 12.38
N ALA A 66 -15.45 -1.40 11.99
CA ALA A 66 -16.54 -2.02 12.73
C ALA A 66 -16.44 -3.56 12.76
N ASP A 67 -15.94 -4.17 11.67
CA ASP A 67 -15.68 -5.61 11.56
C ASP A 67 -14.46 -6.08 12.39
N GLY A 68 -13.68 -5.14 12.96
CA GLY A 68 -12.44 -5.45 13.69
C GLY A 68 -11.26 -5.79 12.79
N TRP A 69 -11.34 -5.54 11.49
CA TRP A 69 -10.24 -5.78 10.53
C TRP A 69 -9.16 -4.71 10.57
N MET A 70 -9.52 -3.53 11.01
CA MET A 70 -8.63 -2.38 11.20
C MET A 70 -8.87 -1.81 12.59
N ASN A 71 -7.82 -1.32 13.24
CA ASN A 71 -8.00 -0.53 14.46
C ASN A 71 -8.83 0.73 14.17
N PRO A 72 -9.56 1.29 15.13
CA PRO A 72 -10.28 2.54 14.94
C PRO A 72 -9.33 3.70 14.66
N PHE A 73 -9.62 4.48 13.62
CA PHE A 73 -8.93 5.74 13.29
C PHE A 73 -9.89 6.72 12.61
N PRO A 74 -9.67 8.04 12.72
CA PRO A 74 -10.47 9.04 12.03
C PRO A 74 -10.25 9.01 10.52
N ILE A 75 -11.34 9.20 9.75
CA ILE A 75 -11.31 9.31 8.30
C ILE A 75 -11.71 10.72 7.92
N TYR A 76 -10.82 11.44 7.26
CA TYR A 76 -11.02 12.81 6.76
C TYR A 76 -11.37 12.76 5.27
N ASP A 77 -12.16 13.74 4.81
CA ASP A 77 -12.75 13.71 3.47
C ASP A 77 -11.76 14.18 2.39
N ASP A 78 -11.15 15.34 2.56
CA ASP A 78 -10.39 16.00 1.50
C ASP A 78 -9.07 16.60 1.99
N ILE A 79 -7.97 16.14 1.41
CA ILE A 79 -6.63 16.65 1.72
C ILE A 79 -6.49 18.16 1.45
N ARG A 80 -7.21 18.70 0.47
CA ARG A 80 -7.11 20.11 0.08
C ARG A 80 -7.59 21.06 1.17
N THR A 81 -8.48 20.60 2.03
CA THR A 81 -9.04 21.38 3.15
C THR A 81 -8.41 21.05 4.49
N LEU A 82 -7.59 19.99 4.55
CA LEU A 82 -6.99 19.52 5.78
C LEU A 82 -5.72 20.32 6.11
N ASN A 83 -5.67 20.91 7.31
CA ASN A 83 -4.48 21.59 7.83
C ASN A 83 -3.54 20.55 8.47
N GLY A 84 -2.35 20.38 7.89
CA GLY A 84 -1.35 19.41 8.35
C GLY A 84 -0.73 19.75 9.71
N GLU A 85 -0.70 21.03 10.12
CA GLU A 85 -0.11 21.45 11.40
C GLU A 85 -0.74 20.77 12.62
N GLN A 86 -2.03 20.44 12.55
CA GLN A 86 -2.77 19.74 13.61
C GLN A 86 -2.26 18.32 13.86
N PHE A 87 -1.49 17.77 12.90
CA PHE A 87 -0.99 16.40 12.95
C PHE A 87 0.49 16.29 13.30
N ARG A 88 1.16 17.40 13.62
CA ARG A 88 2.57 17.35 14.06
C ARG A 88 2.76 16.42 15.24
N GLY A 89 3.69 15.47 15.11
CA GLY A 89 4.01 14.49 16.14
C GLY A 89 2.94 13.43 16.42
N THR A 90 1.83 13.39 15.65
CA THR A 90 0.76 12.39 15.85
C THR A 90 1.03 11.07 15.15
N PHE A 91 1.92 11.04 14.15
CA PHE A 91 2.30 9.84 13.39
C PHE A 91 3.82 9.78 13.16
N ASP A 92 4.30 8.64 12.74
CA ASP A 92 5.71 8.36 12.45
C ASP A 92 5.97 8.27 10.94
N VAL A 93 4.99 7.78 10.18
CA VAL A 93 5.06 7.64 8.72
C VAL A 93 3.82 8.24 8.08
N LEU A 94 4.02 9.12 7.10
CA LEU A 94 2.97 9.58 6.20
C LEU A 94 2.98 8.70 4.95
N CYS A 95 1.89 8.00 4.69
CA CYS A 95 1.73 7.11 3.56
C CYS A 95 0.78 7.71 2.51
N GLY A 96 1.05 7.51 1.21
CA GLY A 96 0.12 7.96 0.18
C GLY A 96 0.42 7.44 -1.22
N GLY A 97 -0.60 6.90 -1.89
CA GLY A 97 -0.60 6.63 -3.32
C GLY A 97 -1.20 7.81 -4.07
N PHE A 98 -0.42 8.87 -4.30
CA PHE A 98 -0.96 10.11 -4.85
C PHE A 98 -1.41 9.96 -6.31
N PRO A 99 -2.66 10.40 -6.65
CA PRO A 99 -3.17 10.30 -8.01
C PRO A 99 -2.32 11.10 -9.00
N CYS A 100 -1.90 10.46 -10.10
CA CYS A 100 -1.11 11.06 -11.17
C CYS A 100 -1.88 11.00 -12.50
N GLN A 101 -3.13 11.46 -12.53
CA GLN A 101 -3.94 11.46 -13.75
C GLN A 101 -3.44 12.46 -14.79
N ALA A 102 -2.63 13.44 -14.39
CA ALA A 102 -1.99 14.41 -15.26
C ALA A 102 -1.02 13.79 -16.30
N PHE A 103 -0.41 12.66 -15.97
CA PHE A 103 0.60 11.99 -16.81
C PHE A 103 0.10 10.70 -17.47
N SER A 104 -1.18 10.34 -17.31
CA SER A 104 -1.73 9.16 -17.98
C SER A 104 -2.03 9.47 -19.46
N HIS A 105 -1.69 8.55 -20.36
CA HIS A 105 -2.03 8.64 -21.79
C HIS A 105 -3.54 8.80 -22.05
N ALA A 106 -4.40 8.47 -21.07
CA ALA A 106 -5.85 8.60 -21.14
C ALA A 106 -6.35 10.03 -20.89
N ALA A 107 -5.57 10.90 -20.26
CA ALA A 107 -6.03 12.26 -19.86
C ALA A 107 -5.99 13.28 -21.00
N ARG A 108 -5.39 12.98 -22.17
CA ARG A 108 -5.30 13.85 -23.36
C ARG A 108 -5.03 15.35 -23.04
N GLY A 109 -4.26 15.62 -21.99
CA GLY A 109 -3.84 16.99 -21.65
C GLY A 109 -4.93 17.91 -21.09
N LYS A 110 -6.13 17.42 -20.74
CA LYS A 110 -7.19 18.24 -20.14
C LYS A 110 -7.16 18.15 -18.61
N ASN A 111 -7.21 19.31 -17.94
CA ASN A 111 -7.27 19.48 -16.48
C ASN A 111 -6.11 18.83 -15.72
N ILE A 112 -4.88 19.12 -16.15
CA ILE A 112 -3.64 18.54 -15.57
C ILE A 112 -3.46 18.99 -14.11
N GLU A 113 -3.73 20.26 -13.80
CA GLU A 113 -3.53 20.83 -12.48
C GLU A 113 -4.53 20.31 -11.43
N GLU A 114 -5.81 20.20 -11.79
CA GLU A 114 -6.88 19.71 -10.90
C GLU A 114 -6.73 18.23 -10.50
N LYS A 115 -5.91 17.48 -11.23
CA LYS A 115 -5.74 16.02 -11.05
C LYS A 115 -4.38 15.62 -10.48
N ASN A 116 -3.49 16.59 -10.24
CA ASN A 116 -2.18 16.36 -9.64
C ASN A 116 -2.23 16.70 -8.15
N LEU A 117 -2.62 15.74 -7.32
CA LEU A 117 -2.69 15.92 -5.87
C LEU A 117 -1.32 15.78 -5.18
N TRP A 118 -0.22 15.74 -5.92
CA TRP A 118 1.11 15.76 -5.31
C TRP A 118 1.37 17.08 -4.57
N SER A 119 0.96 18.21 -5.14
CA SER A 119 1.09 19.53 -4.49
C SER A 119 0.39 19.59 -3.13
N ASP A 120 -0.80 18.99 -3.02
CA ASP A 120 -1.55 18.93 -1.75
C ASP A 120 -0.88 17.98 -0.75
N MET A 121 -0.39 16.84 -1.21
CA MET A 121 0.40 15.93 -0.38
C MET A 121 1.69 16.61 0.09
N PHE A 122 2.41 17.31 -0.79
CA PHE A 122 3.65 18.01 -0.47
C PHE A 122 3.42 19.14 0.54
N ARG A 123 2.34 19.94 0.38
CA ARG A 123 1.90 20.92 1.37
C ARG A 123 1.66 20.26 2.73
N PHE A 124 0.90 19.17 2.77
CA PHE A 124 0.60 18.46 4.00
C PHE A 124 1.86 17.88 4.67
N ILE A 125 2.84 17.38 3.87
CA ILE A 125 4.14 16.92 4.38
C ILE A 125 4.88 18.06 5.11
N ILE A 126 4.89 19.27 4.53
CA ILE A 126 5.56 20.43 5.11
C ILE A 126 4.84 20.87 6.39
N GLU A 127 3.52 21.03 6.34
CA GLU A 127 2.70 21.47 7.46
C GLU A 127 2.76 20.51 8.66
N SER A 128 2.69 19.21 8.40
CA SER A 128 2.72 18.17 9.44
C SER A 128 4.11 17.85 9.97
N GLU A 129 5.16 18.37 9.31
CA GLU A 129 6.56 18.04 9.61
C GLU A 129 6.79 16.51 9.59
N ALA A 130 6.22 15.81 8.59
CA ALA A 130 6.23 14.34 8.51
C ALA A 130 7.64 13.77 8.71
N PRO A 131 7.88 12.91 9.73
CA PRO A 131 9.22 12.38 9.99
C PRO A 131 9.74 11.46 8.89
N VAL A 132 8.85 10.63 8.34
CA VAL A 132 9.09 9.68 7.24
C VAL A 132 7.90 9.74 6.29
N VAL A 133 8.17 9.70 4.98
CA VAL A 133 7.14 9.69 3.93
C VAL A 133 7.30 8.43 3.08
N PHE A 134 6.21 7.68 2.91
CA PHE A 134 6.13 6.53 2.02
C PHE A 134 5.13 6.80 0.90
N GLY A 135 5.63 6.93 -0.32
CA GLY A 135 4.86 7.30 -1.50
C GLY A 135 4.75 6.17 -2.53
N GLU A 136 3.64 6.14 -3.28
CA GLU A 136 3.46 5.23 -4.41
C GLU A 136 2.91 5.97 -5.61
N ASN A 137 3.35 5.56 -6.81
CA ASN A 137 2.77 6.03 -8.06
C ASN A 137 2.90 5.00 -9.19
N VAL A 138 2.07 5.15 -10.21
CA VAL A 138 2.10 4.31 -11.42
C VAL A 138 3.23 4.69 -12.39
N THR A 139 3.85 5.88 -12.24
CA THR A 139 4.89 6.37 -13.15
C THR A 139 6.17 6.74 -12.41
N LEU A 140 7.31 6.38 -13.01
CA LEU A 140 8.62 6.78 -12.50
C LEU A 140 8.80 8.30 -12.49
N ARG A 141 8.21 9.01 -13.46
CA ARG A 141 8.29 10.47 -13.55
C ARG A 141 7.70 11.13 -12.30
N ALA A 142 6.51 10.71 -11.87
CA ALA A 142 5.86 11.25 -10.68
C ALA A 142 6.71 11.01 -9.41
N ILE A 143 7.28 9.80 -9.27
CA ILE A 143 8.17 9.48 -8.13
C ILE A 143 9.46 10.32 -8.16
N LYS A 144 10.05 10.53 -9.33
CA LYS A 144 11.25 11.39 -9.44
C LYS A 144 10.95 12.86 -9.11
N THR A 145 9.79 13.38 -9.53
CA THR A 145 9.34 14.72 -9.13
C THR A 145 9.18 14.80 -7.62
N ALA A 146 8.46 13.85 -7.01
CA ALA A 146 8.28 13.80 -5.57
C ALA A 146 9.61 13.67 -4.80
N ALA A 147 10.52 12.84 -5.30
CA ALA A 147 11.86 12.69 -4.73
C ALA A 147 12.63 14.01 -4.74
N HIS A 148 12.66 14.69 -5.89
CA HIS A 148 13.33 15.99 -6.04
C HIS A 148 12.77 17.02 -5.06
N ASP A 149 11.46 17.19 -5.00
CA ASP A 149 10.83 18.18 -4.12
C ASP A 149 11.12 17.90 -2.63
N LEU A 150 11.10 16.63 -2.23
CA LEU A 150 11.42 16.22 -0.86
C LEU A 150 12.91 16.42 -0.53
N GLU A 151 13.82 16.18 -1.46
CA GLU A 151 15.26 16.46 -1.29
C GLU A 151 15.50 17.95 -1.02
N GLN A 152 14.80 18.87 -1.72
CA GLN A 152 14.94 20.31 -1.54
C GLN A 152 14.57 20.75 -0.12
N ILE A 153 13.71 20.01 0.59
CA ILE A 153 13.32 20.29 1.97
C ILE A 153 14.01 19.38 3.01
N GLY A 154 15.10 18.71 2.60
CA GLY A 154 16.05 18.02 3.48
C GLY A 154 15.74 16.57 3.80
N TYR A 155 14.91 15.89 3.00
CA TYR A 155 14.72 14.45 3.12
C TYR A 155 15.85 13.67 2.41
N SER A 156 16.26 12.57 3.01
CA SER A 156 17.07 11.54 2.34
C SER A 156 16.12 10.58 1.61
N ILE A 157 16.41 10.26 0.35
CA ILE A 157 15.48 9.57 -0.55
C ILE A 157 16.01 8.20 -0.97
N GLN A 158 15.11 7.23 -0.99
CA GLN A 158 15.25 5.99 -1.76
C GLN A 158 13.95 5.74 -2.54
N TYR A 159 14.05 5.22 -3.76
CA TYR A 159 12.89 4.75 -4.51
C TYR A 159 13.21 3.49 -5.31
N CYS A 160 12.17 2.71 -5.62
CA CYS A 160 12.30 1.52 -6.44
C CYS A 160 11.05 1.27 -7.29
N LYS A 161 11.18 0.39 -8.28
CA LYS A 161 10.08 -0.28 -8.96
C LYS A 161 9.89 -1.65 -8.33
N LEU A 162 8.68 -1.96 -7.93
CA LEU A 162 8.29 -3.29 -7.46
C LEU A 162 6.88 -3.59 -7.94
N SER A 163 6.70 -4.75 -8.57
CA SER A 163 5.41 -5.23 -9.05
C SER A 163 4.92 -6.43 -8.25
N CYS A 164 3.62 -6.74 -8.35
CA CYS A 164 3.10 -8.00 -7.83
C CYS A 164 3.77 -9.20 -8.54
N GLY A 165 4.06 -9.07 -9.85
CA GLY A 165 4.77 -10.10 -10.61
C GLY A 165 6.17 -10.38 -10.11
N ASP A 166 6.92 -9.35 -9.62
CA ASP A 166 8.24 -9.54 -9.01
C ASP A 166 8.16 -10.36 -7.72
N LEU A 167 7.00 -10.36 -7.07
CA LEU A 167 6.68 -11.13 -5.87
C LEU A 167 6.05 -12.50 -6.18
N GLY A 168 6.01 -12.90 -7.45
CA GLY A 168 5.50 -14.20 -7.89
C GLY A 168 4.00 -14.26 -8.16
N ALA A 169 3.26 -13.14 -8.13
CA ALA A 169 1.86 -13.12 -8.52
C ALA A 169 1.67 -13.44 -10.02
N ASP A 170 0.55 -14.07 -10.35
CA ASP A 170 0.20 -14.41 -11.75
C ASP A 170 -0.24 -13.19 -12.58
N HIS A 171 -0.11 -11.99 -12.06
CA HIS A 171 -0.37 -10.75 -12.79
C HIS A 171 0.77 -9.76 -12.57
N ARG A 172 0.98 -8.91 -13.59
CA ARG A 172 1.85 -7.74 -13.43
C ARG A 172 1.06 -6.65 -12.71
N ARG A 173 1.67 -5.78 -11.97
CA ARG A 173 1.16 -4.52 -11.45
C ARG A 173 2.35 -3.67 -11.11
N ASP A 174 3.03 -3.17 -12.12
CA ASP A 174 4.21 -2.32 -11.95
C ASP A 174 3.83 -1.06 -11.16
N ARG A 175 4.55 -0.80 -10.06
CA ARG A 175 4.42 0.39 -9.25
C ARG A 175 5.78 0.91 -8.85
N TYR A 176 5.86 2.21 -8.68
CA TYR A 176 7.06 2.89 -8.19
C TYR A 176 6.80 3.37 -6.78
N TRP A 177 7.72 3.07 -5.90
CA TRP A 177 7.64 3.30 -4.47
C TRP A 177 8.76 4.22 -4.03
N LEU A 178 8.49 5.12 -3.08
CA LEU A 178 9.44 6.08 -2.53
C LEU A 178 9.40 6.02 -1.01
N LEU A 179 10.56 6.02 -0.37
CA LEU A 179 10.72 6.23 1.07
C LEU A 179 11.66 7.42 1.28
N ALA A 180 11.15 8.44 1.97
CA ALA A 180 11.88 9.66 2.27
C ALA A 180 11.98 9.85 3.79
N ILE A 181 13.17 10.18 4.29
CA ILE A 181 13.48 10.24 5.72
C ILE A 181 14.03 11.61 6.07
N LYS A 182 13.36 12.29 7.01
CA LYS A 182 13.81 13.55 7.61
C LYS A 182 14.28 13.34 9.04
N ASP A 183 13.52 12.60 9.85
CA ASP A 183 13.87 12.30 11.23
C ASP A 183 14.59 10.95 11.35
N LYS A 184 15.91 11.01 11.56
CA LYS A 184 16.75 9.81 11.72
C LYS A 184 16.44 9.01 12.99
N LYS A 185 15.92 9.63 14.05
CA LYS A 185 15.58 8.92 15.30
C LYS A 185 14.32 8.10 15.12
N VAL A 186 13.28 8.70 14.52
CA VAL A 186 12.05 7.97 14.14
C VAL A 186 12.40 6.83 13.20
N PHE A 187 13.22 7.07 12.19
CA PHE A 187 13.63 6.02 11.26
C PHE A 187 14.44 4.91 11.93
N ALA A 188 15.32 5.21 12.86
CA ALA A 188 16.08 4.18 13.60
C ALA A 188 15.13 3.24 14.38
N ARG A 189 14.05 3.77 14.96
CA ARG A 189 13.02 2.99 15.65
C ARG A 189 12.24 2.11 14.64
N ILE A 190 11.83 2.68 13.51
CA ILE A 190 11.19 1.92 12.41
C ILE A 190 12.10 0.78 11.94
N SER A 191 13.37 1.07 11.70
CA SER A 191 14.35 0.08 11.24
C SER A 191 14.51 -1.07 12.23
N ALA A 192 14.68 -0.79 13.53
CA ALA A 192 14.78 -1.81 14.56
C ALA A 192 13.51 -2.68 14.64
N HIS A 193 12.33 -2.07 14.49
CA HIS A 193 11.06 -2.80 14.43
C HIS A 193 11.02 -3.73 13.20
N LEU A 194 11.34 -3.23 12.00
CA LEU A 194 11.34 -4.03 10.78
C LEU A 194 12.33 -5.20 10.80
N ASP A 195 13.48 -5.03 11.47
CA ASP A 195 14.49 -6.08 11.60
C ASP A 195 14.02 -7.21 12.54
N SER A 196 13.08 -6.94 13.44
CA SER A 196 12.46 -7.95 14.32
C SER A 196 11.39 -8.78 13.61
N LEU A 197 10.86 -8.32 12.48
CA LEU A 197 9.78 -9.01 11.77
C LEU A 197 10.30 -10.21 10.96
N PRO A 198 9.52 -11.30 10.90
CA PRO A 198 9.82 -12.42 10.00
C PRO A 198 9.76 -12.00 8.54
N LYS A 199 10.25 -12.85 7.65
CA LYS A 199 10.04 -12.66 6.22
C LYS A 199 8.54 -12.70 5.90
N ILE A 200 8.12 -11.82 4.98
CA ILE A 200 6.77 -11.84 4.45
C ILE A 200 6.61 -13.08 3.58
N GLN A 201 5.50 -13.79 3.74
CA GLN A 201 5.15 -14.96 2.95
C GLN A 201 3.84 -14.71 2.20
N MET A 202 3.69 -15.34 1.03
CA MET A 202 2.52 -15.13 0.18
C MET A 202 1.73 -16.42 0.02
N ASN A 203 1.02 -16.81 1.06
CA ASN A 203 0.10 -17.93 0.95
C ASN A 203 -1.28 -17.54 0.42
N CYS A 204 -1.68 -16.26 0.54
CA CYS A 204 -2.98 -15.78 0.06
C CYS A 204 -3.20 -15.99 -1.45
N TRP A 205 -2.13 -16.10 -2.25
CA TRP A 205 -2.24 -16.50 -3.66
C TRP A 205 -2.17 -18.01 -3.89
N ALA A 206 -1.95 -18.79 -2.84
CA ALA A 206 -1.85 -20.24 -2.92
C ALA A 206 -3.16 -20.99 -2.66
N LEU A 207 -4.21 -20.30 -2.23
CA LEU A 207 -5.51 -20.88 -1.93
C LEU A 207 -6.41 -20.92 -3.16
N PRO A 208 -7.21 -21.96 -3.33
CA PRO A 208 -8.27 -21.95 -4.33
C PRO A 208 -9.29 -20.88 -3.95
N LEU A 209 -9.71 -20.10 -4.94
CA LEU A 209 -10.88 -19.25 -4.81
C LEU A 209 -12.07 -20.13 -4.43
N VAL A 210 -12.87 -19.66 -3.48
CA VAL A 210 -14.17 -20.29 -3.19
C VAL A 210 -14.96 -20.26 -4.50
N GLU A 211 -15.45 -21.41 -4.97
CA GLU A 211 -16.35 -21.47 -6.11
C GLU A 211 -17.57 -20.60 -5.84
N MET A 212 -17.59 -19.45 -6.48
CA MET A 212 -18.71 -18.54 -6.39
C MET A 212 -19.74 -18.97 -7.42
N GLY A 213 -20.88 -19.41 -6.95
CA GLY A 213 -22.00 -19.73 -7.83
C GLY A 213 -22.34 -18.57 -8.75
N ASP A 214 -22.57 -18.84 -10.03
CA ASP A 214 -22.78 -17.87 -11.13
C ASP A 214 -23.96 -16.90 -10.97
N SER A 215 -24.67 -16.89 -9.84
CA SER A 215 -25.99 -16.26 -9.72
C SER A 215 -26.15 -15.21 -8.62
N VAL A 216 -25.13 -14.91 -7.84
CA VAL A 216 -25.28 -13.89 -6.78
C VAL A 216 -25.16 -12.50 -7.39
N ARG A 217 -26.23 -11.71 -7.32
CA ARG A 217 -26.21 -10.27 -7.61
C ARG A 217 -25.36 -9.60 -6.54
N ILE A 218 -24.07 -9.36 -6.84
CA ILE A 218 -23.16 -8.68 -5.92
C ILE A 218 -23.58 -7.21 -5.85
N SER A 219 -24.03 -6.78 -4.67
CA SER A 219 -24.34 -5.39 -4.39
C SER A 219 -23.10 -4.51 -4.65
N ASN A 220 -23.30 -3.36 -5.31
CA ASN A 220 -22.22 -2.38 -5.56
C ASN A 220 -21.01 -2.92 -6.35
N ARG A 221 -21.13 -4.06 -7.06
CA ARG A 221 -20.05 -4.72 -7.81
C ARG A 221 -19.14 -3.73 -8.59
N ARG A 222 -19.73 -2.74 -9.30
CA ARG A 222 -18.95 -1.78 -10.08
C ARG A 222 -18.09 -0.90 -9.17
N MET A 223 -18.61 -0.46 -8.03
CA MET A 223 -17.86 0.36 -7.07
C MET A 223 -16.75 -0.45 -6.42
N GLN A 224 -17.01 -1.71 -6.05
CA GLN A 224 -16.01 -2.61 -5.51
C GLN A 224 -14.85 -2.81 -6.49
N LEU A 225 -15.14 -3.19 -7.74
CA LEU A 225 -14.11 -3.39 -8.77
C LEU A 225 -13.31 -2.12 -9.06
N LYS A 226 -13.96 -0.94 -9.09
CA LYS A 226 -13.27 0.35 -9.21
C LYS A 226 -12.32 0.58 -8.02
N ALA A 227 -12.79 0.33 -6.82
CA ALA A 227 -12.03 0.54 -5.60
C ALA A 227 -10.83 -0.41 -5.50
N VAL A 228 -11.02 -1.71 -5.80
CA VAL A 228 -9.91 -2.68 -5.87
C VAL A 228 -8.91 -2.32 -6.96
N GLY A 229 -9.40 -1.88 -8.15
CA GLY A 229 -8.53 -1.44 -9.25
C GLY A 229 -7.62 -0.25 -8.89
N ASN A 230 -8.07 0.63 -7.99
CA ASN A 230 -7.28 1.76 -7.47
C ASN A 230 -6.43 1.41 -6.24
N ALA A 231 -6.72 0.33 -5.54
CA ALA A 231 -6.03 -0.03 -4.30
C ALA A 231 -4.55 -0.34 -4.54
N GLN A 232 -3.72 -0.10 -3.54
CA GLN A 232 -2.38 -0.68 -3.45
C GLN A 232 -2.48 -2.17 -3.13
N SER A 233 -1.53 -2.98 -3.63
CA SER A 233 -1.37 -4.34 -3.15
C SER A 233 -0.67 -4.30 -1.79
N PRO A 234 -1.29 -4.84 -0.73
CA PRO A 234 -0.72 -4.79 0.63
C PRO A 234 0.69 -5.35 0.71
N ILE A 235 0.89 -6.48 0.05
CA ILE A 235 2.15 -7.21 0.09
C ILE A 235 3.24 -6.47 -0.68
N ALA A 236 2.90 -5.90 -1.84
CA ALA A 236 3.86 -5.08 -2.58
C ALA A 236 4.24 -3.81 -1.80
N ALA A 237 3.29 -3.18 -1.11
CA ALA A 237 3.55 -2.04 -0.24
C ALA A 237 4.50 -2.40 0.92
N ALA A 238 4.19 -3.48 1.66
CA ALA A 238 5.01 -3.95 2.77
C ALA A 238 6.43 -4.34 2.33
N CYS A 239 6.56 -5.08 1.21
CA CYS A 239 7.86 -5.46 0.67
C CYS A 239 8.66 -4.24 0.20
N ALA A 240 8.04 -3.30 -0.52
CA ALA A 240 8.70 -2.09 -0.98
C ALA A 240 9.20 -1.24 0.20
N PHE A 241 8.38 -1.07 1.23
CA PHE A 241 8.79 -0.36 2.45
C PHE A 241 10.04 -0.98 3.08
N ARG A 242 10.05 -2.31 3.29
CA ARG A 242 11.21 -3.02 3.88
C ARG A 242 12.46 -2.94 3.01
N ILE A 243 12.34 -3.05 1.69
CA ILE A 243 13.48 -2.92 0.75
C ILE A 243 14.07 -1.52 0.86
N LEU A 244 13.25 -0.49 0.76
CA LEU A 244 13.71 0.90 0.79
C LEU A 244 14.29 1.27 2.15
N ALA A 245 13.70 0.79 3.24
CA ALA A 245 14.26 0.97 4.59
C ALA A 245 15.67 0.35 4.69
N ARG A 246 15.87 -0.87 4.19
CA ARG A 246 17.19 -1.52 4.18
C ARG A 246 18.21 -0.78 3.32
N ARG A 247 17.80 -0.22 2.18
CA ARG A 247 18.66 0.62 1.34
C ARG A 247 19.13 1.85 2.09
N HIS A 248 18.25 2.52 2.82
CA HIS A 248 18.62 3.64 3.69
C HIS A 248 19.58 3.24 4.81
N GLN A 249 19.30 2.12 5.52
CA GLN A 249 20.20 1.61 6.56
C GLN A 249 21.61 1.35 6.03
N ARG A 250 21.72 0.78 4.84
CA ARG A 250 22.99 0.43 4.19
C ARG A 250 23.62 1.60 3.41
N LYS A 251 22.96 2.74 3.36
CA LYS A 251 23.39 3.91 2.58
C LYS A 251 23.68 3.57 1.11
N MET A 252 22.81 2.75 0.52
CA MET A 252 22.95 2.31 -0.86
C MET A 252 22.62 3.46 -1.82
N ASP A 253 23.25 3.45 -3.00
CA ASP A 253 22.86 4.33 -4.11
C ASP A 253 21.40 4.03 -4.54
N ILE A 254 20.74 5.05 -5.08
CA ILE A 254 19.37 4.91 -5.56
C ILE A 254 19.35 3.99 -6.79
N ALA A 255 18.65 2.88 -6.68
CA ALA A 255 18.46 1.93 -7.77
C ALA A 255 16.96 1.69 -8.03
N THR A 256 16.51 1.94 -9.26
CA THR A 256 15.10 1.75 -9.61
C THR A 256 14.69 0.27 -9.55
N ASN A 257 15.54 -0.64 -10.04
CA ASN A 257 15.25 -2.06 -10.02
C ASN A 257 15.57 -2.68 -8.65
N VAL A 258 14.73 -3.62 -8.23
CA VAL A 258 14.97 -4.43 -7.03
C VAL A 258 15.66 -5.72 -7.47
N SER A 259 16.74 -6.08 -6.82
CA SER A 259 17.45 -7.32 -7.09
C SER A 259 16.77 -8.52 -6.43
N LYS A 260 17.02 -9.72 -6.98
CA LYS A 260 16.52 -10.97 -6.40
C LYS A 260 16.99 -11.17 -4.96
N VAL A 261 18.25 -10.81 -4.67
CA VAL A 261 18.84 -10.92 -3.32
C VAL A 261 18.11 -10.03 -2.32
N GLU A 262 17.75 -8.79 -2.71
CA GLU A 262 16.96 -7.90 -1.85
C GLU A 262 15.59 -8.50 -1.55
N LEU A 263 14.90 -9.03 -2.57
CA LEU A 263 13.60 -9.67 -2.40
C LEU A 263 13.69 -10.89 -1.48
N GLU A 264 14.58 -11.82 -1.75
CA GLU A 264 14.76 -13.04 -0.96
C GLU A 264 15.15 -12.76 0.49
N SER A 265 15.73 -11.59 0.78
CA SER A 265 16.10 -11.18 2.13
C SER A 265 14.89 -10.87 3.02
N ILE A 266 13.74 -10.47 2.43
CA ILE A 266 12.55 -10.01 3.15
C ILE A 266 11.30 -10.85 2.84
N TYR A 267 11.33 -11.64 1.78
CA TYR A 267 10.18 -12.30 1.22
C TYR A 267 10.47 -13.77 0.91
N SER A 268 9.49 -14.65 1.14
CA SER A 268 9.55 -16.06 0.81
C SER A 268 8.62 -16.35 -0.37
N PHE A 269 9.21 -16.75 -1.48
CA PHE A 269 8.47 -17.11 -2.68
C PHE A 269 7.73 -18.43 -2.50
N LYS A 270 6.47 -18.49 -2.91
CA LYS A 270 5.68 -19.70 -3.01
C LYS A 270 4.96 -19.74 -4.35
N GLU A 271 4.65 -20.96 -4.78
CA GLU A 271 3.86 -21.16 -5.98
C GLU A 271 2.41 -20.71 -5.75
N THR A 272 1.85 -19.93 -6.67
CA THR A 272 0.47 -19.46 -6.59
C THR A 272 -0.52 -20.57 -6.95
N TRP A 273 -1.78 -20.41 -6.56
CA TRP A 273 -2.84 -21.35 -6.95
C TRP A 273 -2.98 -21.46 -8.47
N ILE A 274 -2.91 -20.35 -9.20
CA ILE A 274 -2.99 -20.33 -10.66
C ILE A 274 -1.80 -21.09 -11.26
N SER A 275 -0.58 -20.84 -10.79
CA SER A 275 0.62 -21.53 -11.25
C SER A 275 0.55 -23.04 -10.98
N LYS A 276 0.03 -23.46 -9.82
CA LYS A 276 -0.18 -24.88 -9.49
C LYS A 276 -1.21 -25.53 -10.39
N THR A 277 -2.32 -24.85 -10.66
CA THR A 277 -3.47 -25.42 -11.40
C THR A 277 -3.25 -25.42 -12.90
N TYR A 278 -2.66 -24.37 -13.44
CA TYR A 278 -2.54 -24.17 -14.90
C TYR A 278 -1.09 -24.23 -15.41
N GLY A 279 -0.11 -24.25 -14.51
CA GLY A 279 1.31 -24.28 -14.85
C GLY A 279 1.80 -23.00 -15.55
N SER A 280 3.06 -23.01 -15.97
CA SER A 280 3.70 -21.89 -16.66
C SER A 280 3.12 -21.57 -18.06
N THR A 281 2.34 -22.49 -18.63
CA THR A 281 1.79 -22.33 -19.98
C THR A 281 0.65 -21.32 -20.06
N LEU A 282 -0.02 -20.99 -18.94
CA LEU A 282 -1.08 -19.98 -18.93
C LEU A 282 -0.51 -18.56 -19.12
N GLY A 283 0.67 -18.27 -18.58
CA GLY A 283 1.23 -16.93 -18.54
C GLY A 283 0.47 -16.00 -17.56
N TYR A 284 0.73 -14.69 -17.67
CA TYR A 284 0.08 -13.70 -16.80
C TYR A 284 -1.40 -13.51 -17.12
N VAL A 285 -2.21 -13.38 -16.08
CA VAL A 285 -3.58 -12.87 -16.17
C VAL A 285 -3.58 -11.33 -16.14
N HIS A 286 -4.69 -10.73 -16.55
CA HIS A 286 -4.81 -9.27 -16.56
C HIS A 286 -4.86 -8.70 -15.13
N THR A 287 -4.09 -7.65 -14.88
CA THR A 287 -4.13 -6.90 -13.61
C THR A 287 -5.53 -6.31 -13.37
N PRO A 288 -6.09 -6.39 -12.17
CA PRO A 288 -7.33 -5.70 -11.82
C PRO A 288 -7.25 -4.20 -12.14
N THR A 289 -8.26 -3.69 -12.81
CA THR A 289 -8.38 -2.27 -13.20
C THR A 289 -9.76 -1.74 -12.86
N THR A 290 -9.87 -0.41 -12.81
CA THR A 290 -11.13 0.30 -12.53
C THR A 290 -12.22 0.02 -13.58
N MET A 291 -11.84 -0.34 -14.80
CA MET A 291 -12.78 -0.57 -15.92
C MET A 291 -13.39 -1.96 -15.91
N ALA A 292 -12.69 -2.96 -15.41
CA ALA A 292 -13.12 -4.37 -15.23
C ALA A 292 -13.96 -4.97 -16.36
N ASN A 293 -13.72 -4.56 -17.60
CA ASN A 293 -14.47 -5.03 -18.79
C ASN A 293 -13.62 -5.99 -19.63
N TYR A 294 -13.18 -7.09 -19.02
CA TYR A 294 -12.27 -8.04 -19.67
C TYR A 294 -12.92 -8.86 -20.78
N SER A 295 -14.27 -8.95 -20.80
CA SER A 295 -15.02 -9.68 -21.82
C SER A 295 -15.36 -8.86 -23.08
N ALA A 296 -15.05 -7.55 -23.11
CA ALA A 296 -15.29 -6.74 -24.32
C ALA A 296 -14.44 -7.25 -25.50
N PRO A 297 -14.97 -7.24 -26.74
CA PRO A 297 -14.23 -7.74 -27.91
C PRO A 297 -12.84 -7.12 -28.11
N SER A 298 -12.68 -5.83 -27.78
CA SER A 298 -11.40 -5.14 -27.85
C SER A 298 -10.41 -5.64 -26.81
N MET A 299 -10.88 -5.96 -25.61
CA MET A 299 -10.06 -6.46 -24.51
C MET A 299 -9.68 -7.94 -24.71
N MET A 300 -10.54 -8.73 -25.32
CA MET A 300 -10.26 -10.15 -25.64
C MET A 300 -9.14 -10.35 -26.67
N LYS A 301 -8.67 -9.28 -27.32
CA LYS A 301 -7.44 -9.32 -28.14
C LYS A 301 -6.17 -9.48 -27.28
N HIS A 302 -6.19 -9.06 -26.03
CA HIS A 302 -5.05 -9.15 -25.12
C HIS A 302 -5.00 -10.53 -24.44
N LEU A 303 -3.83 -11.18 -24.48
CA LEU A 303 -3.63 -12.51 -23.91
C LEU A 303 -3.99 -12.55 -22.42
N GLY A 304 -3.56 -11.57 -21.64
CA GLY A 304 -3.86 -11.50 -20.20
C GLY A 304 -5.35 -11.44 -19.88
N CYS A 305 -6.18 -10.76 -20.73
CA CYS A 305 -7.63 -10.76 -20.56
C CYS A 305 -8.25 -12.11 -20.89
N ARG A 306 -7.78 -12.80 -21.95
CA ARG A 306 -8.22 -14.17 -22.26
C ARG A 306 -7.85 -15.13 -21.12
N ASN A 307 -6.65 -15.02 -20.59
CA ASN A 307 -6.22 -15.82 -19.44
C ASN A 307 -7.09 -15.56 -18.22
N PHE A 308 -7.39 -14.28 -17.92
CA PHE A 308 -8.29 -13.95 -16.83
C PHE A 308 -9.66 -14.62 -16.99
N VAL A 309 -10.27 -14.48 -18.16
CA VAL A 309 -11.60 -15.08 -18.43
C VAL A 309 -11.54 -16.59 -18.37
N LYS A 310 -10.44 -17.23 -18.81
CA LYS A 310 -10.25 -18.67 -18.72
C LYS A 310 -10.19 -19.16 -17.26
N VAL A 311 -9.55 -18.40 -16.37
CA VAL A 311 -9.36 -18.78 -14.95
C VAL A 311 -10.57 -18.42 -14.11
N PHE A 312 -11.07 -17.20 -14.26
CA PHE A 312 -12.05 -16.59 -13.35
C PHE A 312 -13.43 -16.38 -13.98
N GLY A 313 -13.55 -16.56 -15.30
CA GLY A 313 -14.78 -16.19 -15.99
C GLY A 313 -15.03 -14.68 -15.95
N ARG A 314 -16.24 -14.29 -15.51
CA ARG A 314 -16.62 -12.88 -15.38
C ARG A 314 -15.90 -12.24 -14.19
N PRO A 315 -15.32 -11.02 -14.34
CA PRO A 315 -14.67 -10.34 -13.23
C PRO A 315 -15.61 -10.13 -12.04
N THR A 316 -15.19 -10.57 -10.86
CA THR A 316 -15.87 -10.34 -9.59
C THR A 316 -14.95 -9.56 -8.64
N PRO A 317 -15.50 -8.88 -7.62
CA PRO A 317 -14.69 -8.22 -6.60
C PRO A 317 -13.71 -9.18 -5.92
N GLU A 318 -14.17 -10.38 -5.58
CA GLU A 318 -13.39 -11.40 -4.88
C GLU A 318 -12.20 -11.89 -5.72
N ASN A 319 -12.39 -12.09 -7.03
CA ASN A 319 -11.31 -12.44 -7.94
C ASN A 319 -10.28 -11.30 -8.03
N ALA A 320 -10.76 -10.06 -8.00
CA ALA A 320 -9.89 -8.89 -8.02
C ALA A 320 -9.14 -8.71 -6.69
N GLU A 321 -9.81 -8.92 -5.55
CA GLU A 321 -9.20 -8.92 -4.21
C GLU A 321 -8.11 -9.97 -4.09
N TYR A 322 -8.40 -11.21 -4.52
CA TYR A 322 -7.42 -12.30 -4.58
C TYR A 322 -6.17 -11.90 -5.35
N LEU A 323 -6.33 -11.42 -6.59
CA LEU A 323 -5.18 -10.99 -7.41
C LEU A 323 -4.38 -9.87 -6.75
N MET A 324 -5.03 -8.99 -6.00
CA MET A 324 -4.38 -7.89 -5.30
C MET A 324 -3.71 -8.31 -3.99
N GLY A 325 -3.94 -9.53 -3.51
CA GLY A 325 -3.49 -10.00 -2.20
C GLY A 325 -4.21 -9.28 -1.06
N LEU A 326 -5.44 -8.82 -1.28
CA LEU A 326 -6.33 -8.24 -0.28
C LEU A 326 -7.07 -9.35 0.48
N PRO A 327 -7.49 -9.13 1.74
CA PRO A 327 -8.43 -10.02 2.40
C PRO A 327 -9.72 -10.15 1.60
N GLN A 328 -10.31 -11.35 1.57
CA GLN A 328 -11.58 -11.55 0.88
C GLN A 328 -12.70 -10.75 1.55
N GLY A 329 -13.37 -9.92 0.76
CA GLY A 329 -14.38 -8.97 1.23
C GLY A 329 -13.83 -7.60 1.63
N ALA A 330 -12.55 -7.32 1.37
CA ALA A 330 -11.94 -6.02 1.65
C ALA A 330 -12.62 -4.85 0.94
N SER A 331 -13.27 -5.10 -0.19
CA SER A 331 -13.94 -4.06 -0.99
C SER A 331 -15.43 -3.90 -0.68
N THR A 332 -16.04 -4.78 0.10
CA THR A 332 -17.46 -4.65 0.45
C THR A 332 -17.68 -3.71 1.64
N SER A 333 -18.79 -2.96 1.56
CA SER A 333 -19.31 -2.17 2.67
C SER A 333 -20.34 -2.93 3.52
N GLU A 334 -20.54 -4.21 3.25
CA GLU A 334 -21.39 -5.07 4.07
C GLU A 334 -20.61 -5.62 5.26
N PRO A 335 -21.26 -5.87 6.41
CA PRO A 335 -20.62 -6.46 7.59
C PRO A 335 -20.03 -7.83 7.29
N LEU A 336 -18.86 -8.12 7.84
CA LEU A 336 -18.18 -9.40 7.70
C LEU A 336 -17.63 -9.88 9.05
N SER A 337 -17.38 -11.19 9.13
CA SER A 337 -16.74 -11.80 10.28
C SER A 337 -15.25 -11.41 10.38
N ALA A 338 -14.75 -11.24 11.60
CA ALA A 338 -13.32 -11.09 11.88
C ALA A 338 -12.50 -12.28 11.35
N ARG A 339 -13.10 -13.47 11.20
CA ARG A 339 -12.45 -14.70 10.73
C ARG A 339 -11.78 -14.55 9.35
N ASN A 340 -12.36 -13.75 8.45
CA ASN A 340 -11.74 -13.53 7.13
C ASN A 340 -10.41 -12.81 7.25
N MET A 341 -10.29 -11.88 8.19
CA MET A 341 -9.02 -11.19 8.47
C MET A 341 -8.01 -12.13 9.13
N GLU A 342 -8.44 -12.95 10.08
CA GLU A 342 -7.60 -13.97 10.74
C GLU A 342 -7.02 -14.96 9.72
N ILE A 343 -7.84 -15.43 8.77
CA ILE A 343 -7.40 -16.31 7.68
C ILE A 343 -6.33 -15.60 6.84
N TRP A 344 -6.58 -14.37 6.42
CA TRP A 344 -5.64 -13.60 5.62
C TRP A 344 -4.31 -13.36 6.37
N GLU A 345 -4.37 -13.05 7.66
CA GLU A 345 -3.17 -12.90 8.50
C GLU A 345 -2.35 -14.19 8.56
N MET A 346 -2.99 -15.34 8.77
CA MET A 346 -2.33 -16.63 8.73
C MET A 346 -1.65 -16.91 7.40
N GLU A 347 -2.27 -16.49 6.30
CA GLU A 347 -1.72 -16.65 4.95
C GLU A 347 -0.51 -15.76 4.70
N VAL A 348 -0.51 -14.54 5.20
CA VAL A 348 0.57 -13.56 5.03
C VAL A 348 1.77 -13.87 5.92
N TYR A 349 1.53 -14.36 7.14
CA TYR A 349 2.60 -14.62 8.11
C TYR A 349 2.98 -16.10 8.23
N ASN A 350 2.29 -16.98 7.49
CA ASN A 350 2.51 -18.42 7.54
C ASN A 350 2.45 -19.01 8.94
N GLY A 351 1.24 -19.04 9.51
CA GLY A 351 0.88 -20.00 10.55
C GLY A 351 1.95 -20.47 11.56
N THR A 352 2.86 -19.65 11.97
CA THR A 352 3.66 -19.91 13.18
C THR A 352 2.78 -19.54 14.36
N LYS A 353 1.88 -20.45 14.71
CA LYS A 353 1.47 -20.61 16.09
C LYS A 353 2.41 -21.59 16.75
#